data_d47727ef32e08a92a3654f582fe48184
#
_entry.id   d47727ef32e08a92a3654f582fe48184
#
_cell.length_a   1.000
_cell.length_b   1.000
_cell.length_c   1.000
_cell.angle_alpha   90.00
_cell.angle_beta   90.00
_cell.angle_gamma   90.00
#
_symmetry.space_group_name_H-M   'P 1'
#
loop_
_entity.id
_entity.type
_entity.pdbx_description
1 polymer ?
#
loop_
_entity_poly.entity_id
_entity_poly.type
_entity_poly.pdbx_seq_one_letter_code
_entity_poly.pdbx_strand_id
1 'polypeptide(L)'
;MKIFDSATHEVRDFVPVTPGKVGLYLCGPTVQGAPHLGHLRAALNFDVLVRWLRRRGYAVTYVRNVTDIDDKILAKSAAAGVPWWELAAHFEREFDFAYRALNTVPPTVTPHATGHIPQQIALIERLLERGHAYSDTNGNVYFSVTSLPDYGALTNQPVSELASTEDESQIDTATETGKRDPRDFALWKAAKDDEPSDAAWDAPWGRGRPGWHLECSAMSQAYLGDTFDIHGGGLDLRFPHHENEMAQSHGAGWGFARYWMHNAWLTIKGEKMSKSVGNVVGVRRLLEDWDPAVVRMSVVTTHYRTNLEYSEDSLKQAALLWDKFTSFLLQVPRSVPAETAAPEVRNVYGDVNPDLARQRELAAVELPDDFVAALDDDLNVPGALPALHRTLKTGKAALNSGDTTGAQQEALQLRAMLDVFGLDPHDPAWVASVSAAETPGTAPNPTETPNDSLTALVTALLQQRGEAKAQRDWGRADAIRDLLQTHVAPVVDTPAGVQCGSVTFS
;
A
#
# COMPACT_ATOMS: atom_id res chain seq x y z
N MET A 1 13.23 -14.89 11.23
CA MET A 1 13.02 -13.54 10.67
C MET A 1 13.43 -12.50 11.70
N LYS A 2 14.08 -11.44 11.27
CA LYS A 2 14.44 -10.28 12.10
C LYS A 2 13.81 -9.03 11.54
N ILE A 3 13.53 -8.04 12.40
CA ILE A 3 12.94 -6.76 12.03
C ILE A 3 13.70 -5.65 12.78
N PHE A 4 14.03 -4.56 12.10
CA PHE A 4 14.50 -3.36 12.76
C PHE A 4 13.36 -2.67 13.48
N ASP A 5 13.50 -2.53 14.80
CA ASP A 5 12.53 -1.87 15.65
C ASP A 5 12.96 -0.41 15.90
N SER A 6 12.16 0.52 15.43
CA SER A 6 12.45 1.96 15.56
C SER A 6 12.37 2.46 17.00
N ALA A 7 11.73 1.74 17.91
CA ALA A 7 11.68 2.10 19.33
C ALA A 7 12.99 1.78 20.03
N THR A 8 13.61 0.63 19.71
CA THR A 8 14.89 0.19 20.32
C THR A 8 16.11 0.57 19.50
N HIS A 9 15.91 0.98 18.23
CA HIS A 9 16.97 1.20 17.24
C HIS A 9 17.84 -0.04 16.96
N GLU A 10 17.28 -1.25 17.14
CA GLU A 10 17.97 -2.52 16.98
C GLU A 10 17.22 -3.44 15.99
N VAL A 11 17.99 -4.31 15.34
CA VAL A 11 17.43 -5.45 14.58
C VAL A 11 17.16 -6.57 15.57
N ARG A 12 15.90 -6.93 15.76
CA ARG A 12 15.43 -7.90 16.74
C ARG A 12 14.83 -9.13 16.09
N ASP A 13 14.93 -10.28 16.77
CA ASP A 13 14.18 -11.46 16.36
C ASP A 13 12.68 -11.21 16.46
N PHE A 14 11.95 -11.52 15.38
CA PHE A 14 10.51 -11.37 15.36
C PHE A 14 9.83 -12.53 16.06
N VAL A 15 9.16 -12.21 17.16
CA VAL A 15 8.38 -13.16 17.96
C VAL A 15 6.96 -12.61 18.09
N PRO A 16 5.95 -13.21 17.42
CA PRO A 16 4.58 -12.72 17.47
C PRO A 16 3.96 -12.85 18.87
N VAL A 17 3.00 -11.98 19.17
CA VAL A 17 2.19 -12.02 20.42
C VAL A 17 1.47 -13.35 20.53
N THR A 18 0.90 -13.81 19.44
CA THR A 18 0.24 -15.13 19.36
C THR A 18 0.96 -16.01 18.34
N PRO A 19 1.46 -17.19 18.73
CA PRO A 19 2.16 -18.07 17.79
C PRO A 19 1.37 -18.32 16.50
N GLY A 20 2.01 -18.14 15.35
CA GLY A 20 1.41 -18.34 14.02
C GLY A 20 0.48 -17.22 13.55
N LYS A 21 0.21 -16.18 14.36
CA LYS A 21 -0.63 -15.04 13.98
C LYS A 21 0.16 -13.74 14.10
N VAL A 22 -0.13 -12.78 13.23
CA VAL A 22 0.49 -11.45 13.26
C VAL A 22 -0.59 -10.38 13.11
N GLY A 23 -0.66 -9.48 14.08
CA GLY A 23 -1.42 -8.24 14.00
C GLY A 23 -0.54 -7.11 13.48
N LEU A 24 -0.91 -6.52 12.33
CA LEU A 24 -0.22 -5.39 11.72
C LEU A 24 -1.18 -4.21 11.59
N TYR A 25 -0.84 -3.08 12.17
CA TYR A 25 -1.49 -1.79 11.95
C TYR A 25 -0.59 -0.89 11.11
N LEU A 26 -1.10 -0.36 10.01
CA LEU A 26 -0.45 0.64 9.19
C LEU A 26 -1.27 1.93 9.22
N CYS A 27 -0.69 3.04 9.67
CA CYS A 27 -1.33 4.33 9.56
C CYS A 27 -1.66 4.64 8.10
N GLY A 28 -2.96 4.80 7.84
CA GLY A 28 -3.50 5.09 6.53
C GLY A 28 -3.48 6.59 6.21
N PRO A 29 -4.01 6.99 5.06
CA PRO A 29 -4.00 8.38 4.64
C PRO A 29 -5.10 9.20 5.31
N THR A 30 -4.81 10.49 5.54
CA THR A 30 -5.84 11.51 5.63
C THR A 30 -6.30 11.84 4.21
N VAL A 31 -7.57 11.55 3.90
CA VAL A 31 -8.12 11.67 2.53
C VAL A 31 -8.50 13.12 2.19
N GLN A 32 -7.53 14.02 2.32
CA GLN A 32 -7.65 15.45 2.08
C GLN A 32 -7.22 15.92 0.69
N GLY A 33 -6.76 14.99 -0.16
CA GLY A 33 -6.22 15.29 -1.49
C GLY A 33 -5.67 14.05 -2.18
N ALA A 34 -5.43 14.12 -3.47
CA ALA A 34 -4.99 13.00 -4.30
C ALA A 34 -3.71 12.33 -3.75
N PRO A 35 -3.59 10.98 -3.94
CA PRO A 35 -2.41 10.24 -3.56
C PRO A 35 -1.18 10.66 -4.37
N HIS A 36 -0.04 10.61 -3.74
CA HIS A 36 1.26 10.79 -4.37
C HIS A 36 2.20 9.63 -4.04
N LEU A 37 3.29 9.51 -4.78
CA LEU A 37 4.21 8.37 -4.69
C LEU A 37 4.75 8.14 -3.26
N GLY A 38 4.88 9.19 -2.45
CA GLY A 38 5.29 9.08 -1.04
C GLY A 38 4.31 8.29 -0.18
N HIS A 39 2.98 8.49 -0.36
CA HIS A 39 1.97 7.68 0.30
C HIS A 39 2.05 6.21 -0.13
N LEU A 40 2.27 5.98 -1.44
CA LEU A 40 2.34 4.62 -1.98
C LEU A 40 3.59 3.89 -1.53
N ARG A 41 4.69 4.60 -1.25
CA ARG A 41 5.90 3.97 -0.73
C ARG A 41 5.66 3.21 0.56
N ALA A 42 4.95 3.81 1.52
CA ALA A 42 4.56 3.12 2.74
C ALA A 42 3.71 1.89 2.41
N ALA A 43 2.63 2.07 1.65
CA ALA A 43 1.73 0.98 1.29
C ALA A 43 2.47 -0.19 0.60
N LEU A 44 3.39 0.08 -0.33
CA LEU A 44 4.13 -0.94 -1.07
C LEU A 44 5.15 -1.69 -0.21
N ASN A 45 5.86 -0.99 0.69
CA ASN A 45 6.81 -1.64 1.59
C ASN A 45 6.11 -2.57 2.59
N PHE A 46 4.99 -2.10 3.17
CA PHE A 46 4.20 -2.94 4.08
C PHE A 46 3.44 -4.05 3.35
N ASP A 47 3.11 -3.87 2.07
CA ASP A 47 2.58 -4.94 1.23
C ASP A 47 3.59 -6.08 1.05
N VAL A 48 4.87 -5.77 0.81
CA VAL A 48 5.94 -6.78 0.77
C VAL A 48 6.07 -7.49 2.12
N LEU A 49 5.98 -6.77 3.25
CA LEU A 49 5.97 -7.38 4.58
C LEU A 49 4.80 -8.35 4.76
N VAL A 50 3.58 -7.93 4.41
CA VAL A 50 2.37 -8.77 4.52
C VAL A 50 2.51 -10.04 3.66
N ARG A 51 2.97 -9.89 2.40
CA ARG A 51 3.22 -11.03 1.51
C ARG A 51 4.28 -11.96 2.07
N TRP A 52 5.39 -11.41 2.59
CA TRP A 52 6.45 -12.21 3.20
C TRP A 52 5.98 -12.95 4.44
N LEU A 53 5.31 -12.29 5.38
CA LEU A 53 4.76 -12.93 6.57
C LEU A 53 3.79 -14.08 6.21
N ARG A 54 2.90 -13.86 5.25
CA ARG A 54 2.01 -14.92 4.73
C ARG A 54 2.79 -16.07 4.12
N ARG A 55 3.83 -15.77 3.35
CA ARG A 55 4.72 -16.77 2.76
C ARG A 55 5.47 -17.58 3.83
N ARG A 56 5.79 -16.97 4.97
CA ARG A 56 6.38 -17.64 6.15
C ARG A 56 5.35 -18.41 6.98
N GLY A 57 4.10 -18.48 6.55
CA GLY A 57 3.04 -19.26 7.19
C GLY A 57 2.27 -18.56 8.30
N TYR A 58 2.46 -17.25 8.48
CA TYR A 58 1.67 -16.49 9.46
C TYR A 58 0.28 -16.16 8.94
N ALA A 59 -0.73 -16.28 9.80
CA ALA A 59 -2.04 -15.69 9.60
C ALA A 59 -1.99 -14.19 9.95
N VAL A 60 -1.99 -13.32 8.94
CA VAL A 60 -1.81 -11.87 9.12
C VAL A 60 -3.16 -11.17 9.15
N THR A 61 -3.46 -10.50 10.26
CA THR A 61 -4.52 -9.50 10.37
C THR A 61 -3.92 -8.14 10.08
N TYR A 62 -4.16 -7.63 8.86
CA TYR A 62 -3.64 -6.37 8.38
C TYR A 62 -4.73 -5.30 8.45
N VAL A 63 -4.51 -4.26 9.25
CA VAL A 63 -5.40 -3.10 9.44
C VAL A 63 -4.72 -1.87 8.85
N ARG A 64 -5.43 -1.13 8.00
CA ARG A 64 -5.01 0.19 7.50
C ARG A 64 -6.22 1.11 7.53
N ASN A 65 -6.15 2.17 8.31
CA ASN A 65 -7.27 3.09 8.48
C ASN A 65 -7.41 4.09 7.32
N VAL A 66 -8.53 4.81 7.36
CA VAL A 66 -8.77 6.03 6.61
C VAL A 66 -9.15 7.11 7.61
N THR A 67 -8.37 8.20 7.64
CA THR A 67 -8.75 9.42 8.34
C THR A 67 -9.64 10.24 7.42
N ASP A 68 -10.94 10.12 7.61
CA ASP A 68 -11.99 10.71 6.78
C ASP A 68 -12.59 11.98 7.38
N ILE A 69 -12.10 12.41 8.55
CA ILE A 69 -12.40 13.70 9.21
C ILE A 69 -11.12 14.31 9.78
N ASP A 70 -10.84 15.56 9.44
CA ASP A 70 -9.63 16.28 9.87
C ASP A 70 -9.80 17.79 9.55
N ASP A 71 -9.09 18.67 10.24
CA ASP A 71 -9.13 20.12 10.00
C ASP A 71 -8.82 20.49 8.55
N LYS A 72 -7.87 19.76 7.92
CA LYS A 72 -7.49 19.99 6.52
C LYS A 72 -8.59 19.57 5.55
N ILE A 73 -9.37 18.52 5.88
CA ILE A 73 -10.53 18.11 5.09
C ILE A 73 -11.60 19.21 5.16
N LEU A 74 -11.91 19.70 6.37
CA LEU A 74 -12.89 20.78 6.57
C LEU A 74 -12.50 22.05 5.83
N ALA A 75 -11.25 22.51 5.99
CA ALA A 75 -10.77 23.72 5.33
C ALA A 75 -10.83 23.60 3.79
N LYS A 76 -10.44 22.44 3.23
CA LYS A 76 -10.45 22.23 1.78
C LYS A 76 -11.85 22.04 1.21
N SER A 77 -12.74 21.39 1.92
CA SER A 77 -14.14 21.25 1.52
C SER A 77 -14.85 22.60 1.48
N ALA A 78 -14.62 23.44 2.50
CA ALA A 78 -15.12 24.81 2.53
C ALA A 78 -14.59 25.64 1.36
N ALA A 79 -13.28 25.56 1.08
CA ALA A 79 -12.66 26.27 -0.05
C ALA A 79 -13.16 25.78 -1.41
N ALA A 80 -13.50 24.49 -1.54
CA ALA A 80 -14.04 23.88 -2.75
C ALA A 80 -15.56 24.06 -2.89
N GLY A 81 -16.26 24.51 -1.83
CA GLY A 81 -17.72 24.65 -1.81
C GLY A 81 -18.47 23.33 -1.86
N VAL A 82 -17.88 22.25 -1.35
CA VAL A 82 -18.48 20.89 -1.30
C VAL A 82 -18.58 20.41 0.14
N PRO A 83 -19.49 19.46 0.47
CA PRO A 83 -19.53 18.82 1.77
C PRO A 83 -18.21 18.10 2.08
N TRP A 84 -17.78 18.14 3.36
CA TRP A 84 -16.53 17.53 3.81
C TRP A 84 -16.49 16.01 3.52
N TRP A 85 -17.60 15.32 3.73
CA TRP A 85 -17.71 13.88 3.48
C TRP A 85 -17.66 13.53 1.97
N GLU A 86 -18.12 14.43 1.09
CA GLU A 86 -18.00 14.27 -0.36
C GLU A 86 -16.54 14.37 -0.80
N LEU A 87 -15.82 15.37 -0.28
CA LEU A 87 -14.39 15.54 -0.55
C LEU A 87 -13.58 14.34 -0.04
N ALA A 88 -13.85 13.89 1.19
CA ALA A 88 -13.20 12.74 1.78
C ALA A 88 -13.44 11.47 0.96
N ALA A 89 -14.68 11.17 0.63
CA ALA A 89 -15.05 10.01 -0.19
C ALA A 89 -14.48 10.06 -1.61
N HIS A 90 -14.34 11.27 -2.21
CA HIS A 90 -13.69 11.41 -3.51
C HIS A 90 -12.21 11.00 -3.44
N PHE A 91 -11.46 11.53 -2.47
CA PHE A 91 -10.03 11.20 -2.36
C PHE A 91 -9.78 9.79 -1.84
N GLU A 92 -10.64 9.23 -1.03
CA GLU A 92 -10.57 7.82 -0.65
C GLU A 92 -10.61 6.91 -1.89
N ARG A 93 -11.52 7.16 -2.84
CA ARG A 93 -11.55 6.42 -4.12
C ARG A 93 -10.28 6.59 -4.94
N GLU A 94 -9.65 7.78 -4.90
CA GLU A 94 -8.35 8.01 -5.54
C GLU A 94 -7.23 7.17 -4.91
N PHE A 95 -7.22 7.04 -3.57
CA PHE A 95 -6.29 6.16 -2.87
C PHE A 95 -6.55 4.68 -3.21
N ASP A 96 -7.81 4.24 -3.20
CA ASP A 96 -8.18 2.88 -3.57
C ASP A 96 -7.78 2.53 -5.01
N PHE A 97 -7.98 3.46 -5.93
CA PHE A 97 -7.49 3.32 -7.30
C PHE A 97 -5.97 3.10 -7.32
N ALA A 98 -5.22 3.96 -6.63
CA ALA A 98 -3.77 3.90 -6.60
C ALA A 98 -3.24 2.58 -5.99
N TYR A 99 -3.86 2.12 -4.90
CA TYR A 99 -3.51 0.85 -4.27
C TYR A 99 -3.77 -0.34 -5.18
N ARG A 100 -4.93 -0.39 -5.83
CA ARG A 100 -5.27 -1.45 -6.78
C ARG A 100 -4.38 -1.43 -8.01
N ALA A 101 -4.15 -0.25 -8.60
CA ALA A 101 -3.28 -0.11 -9.76
C ALA A 101 -1.85 -0.61 -9.51
N LEU A 102 -1.36 -0.49 -8.27
CA LEU A 102 -0.04 -0.98 -7.89
C LEU A 102 -0.06 -2.36 -7.22
N ASN A 103 -1.16 -3.12 -7.36
CA ASN A 103 -1.30 -4.48 -6.86
C ASN A 103 -0.97 -4.63 -5.37
N THR A 104 -1.43 -3.70 -4.51
CA THR A 104 -1.29 -3.89 -3.07
C THR A 104 -2.35 -4.87 -2.56
N VAL A 105 -1.97 -5.74 -1.65
CA VAL A 105 -2.90 -6.61 -0.94
C VAL A 105 -3.89 -5.75 -0.15
N PRO A 106 -5.20 -5.95 -0.32
CA PRO A 106 -6.18 -5.21 0.48
C PRO A 106 -6.01 -5.54 1.97
N PRO A 107 -6.20 -4.56 2.87
CA PRO A 107 -6.26 -4.81 4.29
C PRO A 107 -7.34 -5.84 4.66
N THR A 108 -7.17 -6.52 5.79
CA THR A 108 -8.22 -7.37 6.38
C THR A 108 -9.43 -6.52 6.74
N VAL A 109 -9.16 -5.30 7.22
CA VAL A 109 -10.19 -4.28 7.50
C VAL A 109 -9.60 -2.88 7.26
N THR A 110 -10.43 -1.98 6.75
CA THR A 110 -10.13 -0.56 6.54
C THR A 110 -11.07 0.26 7.43
N PRO A 111 -10.72 0.50 8.70
CA PRO A 111 -11.56 1.31 9.59
C PRO A 111 -11.48 2.79 9.22
N HIS A 112 -12.62 3.48 9.36
CA HIS A 112 -12.75 4.93 9.18
C HIS A 112 -12.80 5.63 10.53
N ALA A 113 -12.18 6.79 10.66
CA ALA A 113 -12.18 7.57 11.88
C ALA A 113 -13.62 7.93 12.33
N THR A 114 -14.46 8.37 11.39
CA THR A 114 -15.88 8.69 11.67
C THR A 114 -16.71 7.49 12.10
N GLY A 115 -16.34 6.27 11.67
CA GLY A 115 -16.98 5.03 12.07
C GLY A 115 -16.62 4.55 13.49
N HIS A 116 -15.66 5.20 14.15
CA HIS A 116 -15.11 4.77 15.44
C HIS A 116 -15.22 5.84 16.54
N ILE A 117 -16.10 6.81 16.40
CA ILE A 117 -16.33 7.87 17.40
C ILE A 117 -16.62 7.31 18.80
N PRO A 118 -17.47 6.27 18.97
CA PRO A 118 -17.69 5.70 20.31
C PRO A 118 -16.41 5.13 20.96
N GLN A 119 -15.55 4.47 20.20
CA GLN A 119 -14.28 3.93 20.70
C GLN A 119 -13.30 5.03 21.09
N GLN A 120 -13.28 6.13 20.32
CA GLN A 120 -12.45 7.30 20.60
C GLN A 120 -12.92 8.02 21.88
N ILE A 121 -14.23 8.18 22.04
CA ILE A 121 -14.81 8.74 23.28
C ILE A 121 -14.45 7.86 24.48
N ALA A 122 -14.63 6.54 24.38
CA ALA A 122 -14.31 5.61 25.44
C ALA A 122 -12.81 5.65 25.83
N LEU A 123 -11.91 5.84 24.85
CA LEU A 123 -10.49 6.01 25.12
C LEU A 123 -10.22 7.31 25.87
N ILE A 124 -10.85 8.42 25.50
CA ILE A 124 -10.72 9.69 26.21
C ILE A 124 -11.22 9.57 27.65
N GLU A 125 -12.40 8.97 27.88
CA GLU A 125 -12.95 8.75 29.21
C GLU A 125 -11.96 7.97 30.09
N ARG A 126 -11.37 6.91 29.53
CA ARG A 126 -10.36 6.11 30.22
C ARG A 126 -9.09 6.92 30.56
N LEU A 127 -8.64 7.80 29.65
CA LEU A 127 -7.50 8.69 29.90
C LEU A 127 -7.80 9.73 30.97
N LEU A 128 -9.02 10.30 31.00
CA LEU A 128 -9.49 11.21 32.03
C LEU A 128 -9.55 10.54 33.39
N GLU A 129 -10.13 9.34 33.48
CA GLU A 129 -10.19 8.54 34.73
C GLU A 129 -8.81 8.22 35.28
N ARG A 130 -7.83 7.98 34.41
CA ARG A 130 -6.46 7.64 34.80
C ARG A 130 -5.57 8.86 35.05
N GLY A 131 -6.08 10.07 34.82
CA GLY A 131 -5.37 11.33 35.07
C GLY A 131 -4.35 11.71 34.00
N HIS A 132 -4.43 11.08 32.81
CA HIS A 132 -3.57 11.39 31.65
C HIS A 132 -4.20 12.40 30.69
N ALA A 133 -5.45 12.76 30.89
CA ALA A 133 -6.15 13.76 30.09
C ALA A 133 -6.87 14.76 30.99
N TYR A 134 -7.22 15.92 30.43
CA TYR A 134 -8.00 16.96 31.09
C TYR A 134 -8.84 17.73 30.06
N SER A 135 -10.00 18.26 30.47
CA SER A 135 -10.82 19.15 29.68
C SER A 135 -10.56 20.61 30.03
N ASP A 136 -10.74 21.49 29.07
CA ASP A 136 -10.83 22.93 29.31
C ASP A 136 -12.30 23.39 29.50
N THR A 137 -12.51 24.69 29.67
CA THR A 137 -13.84 25.27 29.82
C THR A 137 -14.62 25.40 28.51
N ASN A 138 -13.98 25.17 27.37
CA ASN A 138 -14.56 25.33 26.04
C ASN A 138 -15.01 23.97 25.44
N GLY A 139 -14.79 22.86 26.14
CA GLY A 139 -15.15 21.54 25.69
C GLY A 139 -14.05 20.82 24.89
N ASN A 140 -12.83 21.39 24.84
CA ASN A 140 -11.67 20.64 24.33
C ASN A 140 -11.14 19.68 25.39
N VAL A 141 -10.55 18.57 24.95
CA VAL A 141 -9.83 17.62 25.81
C VAL A 141 -8.42 17.42 25.29
N TYR A 142 -7.47 17.47 26.21
CA TYR A 142 -6.03 17.36 25.91
C TYR A 142 -5.42 16.16 26.64
N PHE A 143 -4.43 15.54 26.01
CA PHE A 143 -3.52 14.63 26.69
C PHE A 143 -2.46 15.44 27.44
N SER A 144 -2.23 15.09 28.70
CA SER A 144 -1.20 15.71 29.53
C SER A 144 0.13 14.98 29.35
N VAL A 145 1.01 15.51 28.52
CA VAL A 145 2.31 14.88 28.18
C VAL A 145 3.15 14.67 29.44
N THR A 146 3.12 15.62 30.37
CA THR A 146 3.89 15.54 31.63
C THR A 146 3.38 14.48 32.60
N SER A 147 2.18 13.93 32.37
CA SER A 147 1.60 12.86 33.21
C SER A 147 2.19 11.47 32.89
N LEU A 148 2.89 11.32 31.76
CA LEU A 148 3.46 10.05 31.29
C LEU A 148 4.99 10.13 31.27
N PRO A 149 5.68 9.49 32.24
CA PRO A 149 7.14 9.59 32.40
C PRO A 149 7.95 9.07 31.19
N ASP A 150 7.40 8.13 30.42
CA ASP A 150 8.03 7.50 29.26
C ASP A 150 7.64 8.17 27.92
N TYR A 151 6.98 9.33 27.93
CA TYR A 151 6.75 10.10 26.71
C TYR A 151 8.08 10.49 26.06
N GLY A 152 8.20 10.29 24.75
CA GLY A 152 9.45 10.46 24.01
C GLY A 152 10.26 9.15 23.84
N ALA A 153 9.79 8.03 24.38
CA ALA A 153 10.49 6.75 24.31
C ALA A 153 10.62 6.20 22.89
N LEU A 154 9.62 6.38 22.03
CA LEU A 154 9.68 5.94 20.63
C LEU A 154 10.70 6.75 19.82
N THR A 155 10.81 8.05 20.10
CA THR A 155 11.76 8.94 19.42
C THR A 155 13.15 8.93 20.05
N ASN A 156 13.27 8.35 21.24
CA ASN A 156 14.48 8.38 22.06
C ASN A 156 14.98 9.81 22.34
N GLN A 157 14.03 10.74 22.55
CA GLN A 157 14.29 12.13 22.86
C GLN A 157 13.71 12.50 24.21
N PRO A 158 14.46 13.19 25.07
CA PRO A 158 13.90 13.68 26.33
C PRO A 158 12.79 14.67 26.06
N VAL A 159 11.72 14.59 26.87
CA VAL A 159 10.54 15.45 26.76
C VAL A 159 10.89 16.95 26.69
N SER A 160 11.96 17.36 27.41
CA SER A 160 12.44 18.75 27.42
C SER A 160 13.00 19.27 26.10
N GLU A 161 13.40 18.36 25.17
CA GLU A 161 13.98 18.68 23.87
C GLU A 161 12.96 18.56 22.74
N LEU A 162 11.76 17.98 23.03
CA LEU A 162 10.69 17.89 22.06
C LEU A 162 10.12 19.29 21.83
N ALA A 163 10.16 19.72 20.59
CA ALA A 163 9.41 20.88 20.13
C ALA A 163 7.90 20.66 20.33
N SER A 164 7.10 21.70 20.14
CA SER A 164 5.64 21.56 20.22
C SER A 164 5.20 20.34 19.36
N THR A 165 4.30 19.55 19.89
CA THR A 165 3.89 18.25 19.32
C THR A 165 2.99 18.39 18.10
N GLU A 166 2.73 19.61 17.64
CA GLU A 166 1.91 19.87 16.47
C GLU A 166 2.79 20.22 15.27
N ASP A 167 2.50 19.58 14.14
CA ASP A 167 2.93 20.06 12.84
C ASP A 167 2.47 21.53 12.73
N GLU A 168 3.39 22.47 12.45
CA GLU A 168 3.07 23.90 12.33
C GLU A 168 1.86 24.18 11.43
N SER A 169 1.56 23.24 10.52
CA SER A 169 0.38 23.28 9.65
C SER A 169 -0.93 22.84 10.33
N GLN A 170 -0.89 22.37 11.57
CA GLN A 170 -2.04 21.89 12.36
C GLN A 170 -2.28 22.70 13.63
N ILE A 171 -1.49 23.76 13.87
CA ILE A 171 -1.68 24.63 15.01
C ILE A 171 -3.03 25.34 14.85
N ASP A 172 -4.01 24.85 15.59
CA ASP A 172 -5.28 25.54 15.78
C ASP A 172 -5.15 26.49 16.98
N THR A 173 -5.02 27.76 16.68
CA THR A 173 -4.86 28.80 17.71
C THR A 173 -5.97 28.78 18.76
N ALA A 174 -7.16 28.27 18.42
CA ALA A 174 -8.27 28.13 19.37
C ALA A 174 -8.05 27.00 20.38
N THR A 175 -7.28 25.97 20.03
CA THR A 175 -6.92 24.89 20.96
C THR A 175 -5.67 25.19 21.77
N GLU A 176 -4.81 26.11 21.34
CA GLU A 176 -3.57 26.45 22.05
C GLU A 176 -3.83 27.14 23.43
N THR A 177 -4.91 27.91 23.55
CA THR A 177 -5.20 28.66 24.76
C THR A 177 -5.64 27.83 25.96
N GLY A 178 -6.07 26.56 25.73
CA GLY A 178 -6.53 25.64 26.78
C GLY A 178 -5.46 24.68 27.29
N LYS A 179 -4.28 24.62 26.66
CA LYS A 179 -3.19 23.72 27.04
C LYS A 179 -2.54 24.16 28.38
N ARG A 180 -2.23 23.17 29.22
CA ARG A 180 -1.45 23.33 30.46
C ARG A 180 0.05 23.33 30.20
N ASP A 181 0.49 22.57 29.22
CA ASP A 181 1.86 22.50 28.72
C ASP A 181 1.83 22.66 27.18
N PRO A 182 2.76 23.40 26.57
CA PRO A 182 2.80 23.57 25.10
C PRO A 182 2.90 22.25 24.31
N ARG A 183 3.37 21.18 24.95
CA ARG A 183 3.51 19.86 24.36
C ARG A 183 2.24 19.01 24.45
N ASP A 184 1.26 19.42 25.27
CA ASP A 184 -0.03 18.74 25.32
C ASP A 184 -0.70 18.76 23.95
N PHE A 185 -1.41 17.71 23.59
CA PHE A 185 -2.05 17.60 22.30
C PHE A 185 -3.54 17.29 22.42
N ALA A 186 -4.31 17.76 21.45
CA ALA A 186 -5.75 17.62 21.48
C ALA A 186 -6.18 16.16 21.26
N LEU A 187 -7.01 15.65 22.17
CA LEU A 187 -7.75 14.39 22.04
C LEU A 187 -9.14 14.62 21.47
N TRP A 188 -9.74 15.79 21.81
CA TRP A 188 -11.03 16.22 21.32
C TRP A 188 -11.01 17.71 21.08
N LYS A 189 -11.49 18.13 19.94
CA LYS A 189 -11.63 19.55 19.56
C LYS A 189 -13.11 19.94 19.60
N ALA A 190 -13.45 20.95 20.39
CA ALA A 190 -14.80 21.48 20.45
C ALA A 190 -15.26 22.00 19.09
N ALA A 191 -16.54 21.79 18.77
CA ALA A 191 -17.13 22.29 17.54
C ALA A 191 -17.09 23.83 17.49
N LYS A 192 -16.82 24.40 16.32
CA LYS A 192 -16.81 25.85 16.08
C LYS A 192 -18.05 26.26 15.31
N ASP A 193 -18.49 27.52 15.51
CA ASP A 193 -19.70 28.05 14.89
C ASP A 193 -19.61 28.15 13.36
N ASP A 194 -18.41 28.28 12.83
CA ASP A 194 -18.13 28.37 11.38
C ASP A 194 -17.87 27.04 10.71
N GLU A 195 -17.91 25.92 11.47
CA GLU A 195 -17.73 24.56 10.93
C GLU A 195 -19.09 23.91 10.62
N PRO A 196 -19.11 22.93 9.65
CA PRO A 196 -20.33 22.20 9.37
C PRO A 196 -20.86 21.45 10.60
N SER A 197 -22.15 21.59 10.88
CA SER A 197 -22.76 21.00 12.08
C SER A 197 -22.71 19.47 12.07
N ASP A 198 -22.59 18.82 10.90
CA ASP A 198 -22.46 17.38 10.71
C ASP A 198 -21.02 16.87 10.83
N ALA A 199 -20.05 17.77 11.02
CA ALA A 199 -18.64 17.45 11.28
C ALA A 199 -18.31 17.37 12.79
N ALA A 200 -19.31 17.22 13.65
CA ALA A 200 -19.15 17.15 15.09
C ALA A 200 -20.13 16.17 15.72
N TRP A 201 -19.69 15.49 16.78
CA TRP A 201 -20.43 14.48 17.52
C TRP A 201 -20.59 14.88 18.98
N ASP A 202 -21.64 14.37 19.62
CA ASP A 202 -21.87 14.59 21.04
C ASP A 202 -20.92 13.75 21.88
N ALA A 203 -20.31 14.37 22.90
CA ALA A 203 -19.46 13.70 23.87
C ALA A 203 -19.73 14.24 25.28
N PRO A 204 -19.35 13.53 26.37
CA PRO A 204 -19.61 13.95 27.74
C PRO A 204 -19.09 15.34 28.12
N TRP A 205 -18.04 15.80 27.46
CA TRP A 205 -17.39 17.11 27.69
C TRP A 205 -17.83 18.20 26.70
N GLY A 206 -18.69 17.87 25.75
CA GLY A 206 -19.22 18.81 24.78
C GLY A 206 -19.18 18.26 23.34
N ARG A 207 -19.90 18.94 22.46
CA ARG A 207 -19.95 18.58 21.04
C ARG A 207 -18.65 18.97 20.35
N GLY A 208 -18.11 18.06 19.51
CA GLY A 208 -16.85 18.28 18.82
C GLY A 208 -16.42 17.09 17.95
N ARG A 209 -15.14 17.01 17.67
CA ARG A 209 -14.53 15.93 16.88
C ARG A 209 -13.22 15.43 17.50
N PRO A 210 -12.80 14.20 17.19
CA PRO A 210 -11.53 13.67 17.70
C PRO A 210 -10.32 14.42 17.19
N GLY A 211 -9.25 14.40 17.98
CA GLY A 211 -7.91 14.78 17.55
C GLY A 211 -7.29 13.69 16.69
N TRP A 212 -6.47 14.06 15.74
CA TRP A 212 -5.88 13.15 14.74
C TRP A 212 -5.12 11.94 15.33
N HIS A 213 -4.45 12.11 16.46
CA HIS A 213 -3.65 11.03 17.07
C HIS A 213 -4.51 9.98 17.76
N LEU A 214 -5.72 10.34 18.19
CA LEU A 214 -6.63 9.46 18.93
C LEU A 214 -7.22 8.36 18.05
N GLU A 215 -7.41 8.65 16.77
CA GLU A 215 -8.09 7.78 15.82
C GLU A 215 -7.39 6.43 15.71
N CYS A 216 -6.08 6.44 15.43
CA CYS A 216 -5.30 5.23 15.24
C CYS A 216 -5.16 4.41 16.52
N SER A 217 -5.03 5.06 17.68
CA SER A 217 -5.00 4.36 18.97
C SER A 217 -6.31 3.61 19.25
N ALA A 218 -7.45 4.25 19.01
CA ALA A 218 -8.75 3.63 19.21
C ALA A 218 -9.03 2.51 18.19
N MET A 219 -8.70 2.74 16.91
CA MET A 219 -8.94 1.76 15.85
C MET A 219 -7.99 0.55 15.94
N SER A 220 -6.71 0.76 16.28
CA SER A 220 -5.79 -0.37 16.48
C SER A 220 -6.22 -1.26 17.64
N GLN A 221 -6.62 -0.69 18.75
CA GLN A 221 -7.14 -1.44 19.90
C GLN A 221 -8.42 -2.21 19.54
N ALA A 222 -9.34 -1.60 18.78
CA ALA A 222 -10.60 -2.23 18.43
C ALA A 222 -10.43 -3.50 17.56
N TYR A 223 -9.41 -3.56 16.71
CA TYR A 223 -9.20 -4.69 15.79
C TYR A 223 -8.06 -5.61 16.16
N LEU A 224 -7.06 -5.14 16.89
CA LEU A 224 -5.85 -5.90 17.22
C LEU A 224 -5.69 -6.13 18.72
N GLY A 225 -6.52 -5.49 19.57
CA GLY A 225 -6.46 -5.59 21.02
C GLY A 225 -5.43 -4.66 21.65
N ASP A 226 -5.26 -4.80 22.98
CA ASP A 226 -4.42 -3.92 23.78
C ASP A 226 -2.92 -4.02 23.45
N THR A 227 -2.49 -5.14 22.88
CA THR A 227 -1.11 -5.39 22.45
C THR A 227 -1.12 -6.18 21.16
N PHE A 228 -0.39 -5.70 20.16
CA PHE A 228 -0.27 -6.32 18.86
C PHE A 228 1.19 -6.33 18.37
N ASP A 229 1.42 -6.94 17.20
CA ASP A 229 2.80 -7.23 16.79
C ASP A 229 3.50 -6.02 16.19
N ILE A 230 2.98 -5.46 15.10
CA ILE A 230 3.69 -4.46 14.29
C ILE A 230 2.83 -3.22 14.08
N HIS A 231 3.40 -2.06 14.38
CA HIS A 231 2.87 -0.76 13.97
C HIS A 231 3.78 -0.12 12.94
N GLY A 232 3.21 0.36 11.84
CA GLY A 232 3.97 0.87 10.73
C GLY A 232 3.49 2.18 10.15
N GLY A 233 4.39 2.89 9.47
CA GLY A 233 4.13 4.13 8.76
C GLY A 233 5.36 4.76 8.14
N GLY A 234 5.23 5.98 7.63
CA GLY A 234 6.36 6.79 7.20
C GLY A 234 7.18 7.29 8.39
N LEU A 235 8.47 7.53 8.17
CA LEU A 235 9.36 8.08 9.22
C LEU A 235 8.87 9.44 9.75
N ASP A 236 8.14 10.19 8.95
CA ASP A 236 7.51 11.46 9.33
C ASP A 236 6.33 11.30 10.32
N LEU A 237 5.75 10.10 10.43
CA LEU A 237 4.74 9.81 11.44
C LEU A 237 5.35 9.43 12.80
N ARG A 238 6.65 9.05 12.86
CA ARG A 238 7.28 8.63 14.10
C ARG A 238 7.12 9.68 15.21
N PHE A 239 7.22 10.94 14.84
CA PHE A 239 6.90 12.08 15.69
C PHE A 239 6.17 13.15 14.89
N PRO A 240 5.09 13.74 15.44
CA PRO A 240 4.51 13.46 16.77
C PRO A 240 3.52 12.29 16.78
N HIS A 241 3.01 11.81 15.63
CA HIS A 241 1.80 10.98 15.53
C HIS A 241 1.94 9.65 16.29
N HIS A 242 2.92 8.82 15.97
CA HIS A 242 3.11 7.50 16.60
C HIS A 242 3.55 7.59 18.07
N GLU A 243 4.34 8.61 18.42
CA GLU A 243 4.67 8.89 19.83
C GLU A 243 3.41 9.18 20.64
N ASN A 244 2.51 10.02 20.09
CA ASN A 244 1.24 10.35 20.71
C ASN A 244 0.28 9.15 20.80
N GLU A 245 0.25 8.30 19.78
CA GLU A 245 -0.53 7.06 19.82
C GLU A 245 -0.02 6.11 20.93
N MET A 246 1.30 5.94 21.03
CA MET A 246 1.90 5.13 22.07
C MET A 246 1.57 5.70 23.46
N ALA A 247 1.68 7.01 23.64
CA ALA A 247 1.35 7.68 24.86
C ALA A 247 -0.12 7.50 25.28
N GLN A 248 -1.05 7.61 24.34
CA GLN A 248 -2.47 7.37 24.58
C GLN A 248 -2.73 5.93 25.02
N SER A 249 -2.13 4.96 24.36
CA SER A 249 -2.29 3.55 24.70
C SER A 249 -1.70 3.22 26.06
N HIS A 250 -0.49 3.66 26.37
CA HIS A 250 0.14 3.50 27.67
C HIS A 250 -0.64 4.23 28.77
N GLY A 251 -1.06 5.46 28.51
CA GLY A 251 -1.93 6.22 29.42
C GLY A 251 -3.25 5.50 29.73
N ALA A 252 -3.83 4.82 28.73
CA ALA A 252 -4.99 3.96 28.92
C ALA A 252 -4.69 2.68 29.70
N GLY A 253 -3.41 2.37 29.96
CA GLY A 253 -2.96 1.15 30.64
C GLY A 253 -2.96 -0.07 29.74
N TRP A 254 -2.90 0.14 28.42
CA TRP A 254 -2.70 -0.89 27.44
C TRP A 254 -1.21 -1.07 27.12
N GLY A 255 -0.86 -2.19 26.44
CA GLY A 255 0.44 -2.33 25.80
C GLY A 255 0.55 -1.39 24.61
N PHE A 256 0.71 -1.84 23.48
CA PHE A 256 0.61 -1.29 22.14
C PHE A 256 1.43 -2.18 21.18
N ALA A 257 2.08 -1.59 20.16
CA ALA A 257 2.90 -2.37 19.25
C ALA A 257 4.18 -2.89 19.89
N ARG A 258 4.53 -4.16 19.60
CA ARG A 258 5.80 -4.77 20.04
C ARG A 258 6.98 -4.39 19.17
N TYR A 259 6.71 -4.07 17.88
CA TYR A 259 7.69 -3.66 16.89
C TYR A 259 7.18 -2.43 16.14
N TRP A 260 8.03 -1.43 16.01
CA TRP A 260 7.76 -0.22 15.27
C TRP A 260 8.57 -0.21 13.97
N MET A 261 7.88 -0.15 12.85
CA MET A 261 8.54 -0.13 11.54
C MET A 261 8.24 1.17 10.80
N HIS A 262 9.29 1.88 10.38
CA HIS A 262 9.15 3.12 9.65
C HIS A 262 9.90 3.05 8.32
N ASN A 263 9.22 3.35 7.22
CA ASN A 263 9.87 3.52 5.94
C ASN A 263 10.48 4.93 5.82
N ALA A 264 11.68 4.99 5.24
CA ALA A 264 12.36 6.26 4.97
C ALA A 264 11.65 7.07 3.87
N TRP A 265 12.07 8.31 3.69
CA TRP A 265 11.42 9.27 2.80
C TRP A 265 11.64 8.97 1.32
N LEU A 266 10.74 9.49 0.50
CA LEU A 266 10.95 9.67 -0.92
C LEU A 266 11.55 11.05 -1.15
N THR A 267 12.66 11.10 -1.91
CA THR A 267 13.39 12.32 -2.25
C THR A 267 13.34 12.58 -3.74
N ILE A 268 13.41 13.84 -4.12
CA ILE A 268 13.53 14.32 -5.50
C ILE A 268 14.69 15.32 -5.53
N LYS A 269 15.73 15.03 -6.29
CA LYS A 269 16.97 15.83 -6.34
C LYS A 269 17.58 16.06 -4.94
N GLY A 270 17.52 15.00 -4.10
CA GLY A 270 18.07 15.04 -2.74
C GLY A 270 17.17 15.71 -1.69
N GLU A 271 16.06 16.34 -2.08
CA GLU A 271 15.11 16.99 -1.17
C GLU A 271 13.90 16.08 -0.87
N LYS A 272 13.38 16.12 0.36
CA LYS A 272 12.15 15.40 0.73
C LYS A 272 11.01 15.85 -0.17
N MET A 273 10.30 14.89 -0.76
CA MET A 273 9.08 15.18 -1.50
C MET A 273 7.98 15.65 -0.54
N SER A 274 7.49 16.87 -0.75
CA SER A 274 6.41 17.42 0.05
C SER A 274 5.55 18.42 -0.74
N LYS A 275 4.30 18.61 -0.27
CA LYS A 275 3.37 19.58 -0.88
C LYS A 275 3.85 21.02 -0.69
N SER A 276 4.53 21.32 0.42
CA SER A 276 5.07 22.66 0.71
C SER A 276 6.22 23.05 -0.24
N VAL A 277 7.01 22.08 -0.70
CA VAL A 277 8.08 22.31 -1.69
C VAL A 277 7.52 22.30 -3.13
N GLY A 278 6.31 21.80 -3.34
CA GLY A 278 5.68 21.76 -4.68
C GLY A 278 6.26 20.70 -5.62
N ASN A 279 7.05 19.76 -5.09
CA ASN A 279 7.74 18.70 -5.87
C ASN A 279 6.99 17.36 -5.82
N VAL A 280 5.65 17.36 -5.71
CA VAL A 280 4.85 16.15 -5.53
C VAL A 280 4.62 15.42 -6.86
N VAL A 281 4.87 14.12 -6.87
CA VAL A 281 4.57 13.22 -7.99
C VAL A 281 3.21 12.55 -7.77
N GLY A 282 2.19 13.03 -8.51
CA GLY A 282 0.83 12.48 -8.47
C GLY A 282 0.77 11.10 -9.14
N VAL A 283 0.03 10.17 -8.52
CA VAL A 283 -0.01 8.77 -8.98
C VAL A 283 -0.68 8.63 -10.34
N ARG A 284 -1.81 9.30 -10.59
CA ARG A 284 -2.48 9.21 -11.88
C ARG A 284 -1.57 9.64 -13.03
N ARG A 285 -0.89 10.77 -12.88
CA ARG A 285 0.06 11.25 -13.88
C ARG A 285 1.21 10.28 -14.11
N LEU A 286 1.71 9.67 -13.02
CA LEU A 286 2.77 8.67 -13.11
C LEU A 286 2.34 7.43 -13.88
N LEU A 287 1.10 6.98 -13.69
CA LEU A 287 0.51 5.81 -14.37
C LEU A 287 0.06 6.08 -15.81
N GLU A 288 -0.04 7.34 -16.24
CA GLU A 288 -0.21 7.71 -17.66
C GLU A 288 1.07 7.47 -18.47
N ASP A 289 2.24 7.67 -17.84
CA ASP A 289 3.53 7.62 -18.52
C ASP A 289 4.26 6.27 -18.31
N TRP A 290 3.90 5.49 -17.25
CA TRP A 290 4.63 4.30 -16.83
C TRP A 290 3.71 3.13 -16.50
N ASP A 291 4.16 1.92 -16.89
CA ASP A 291 3.53 0.67 -16.45
C ASP A 291 3.48 0.58 -14.92
N PRO A 292 2.32 0.26 -14.32
CA PRO A 292 2.19 0.13 -12.86
C PRO A 292 3.20 -0.82 -12.21
N ALA A 293 3.55 -1.93 -12.88
CA ALA A 293 4.54 -2.87 -12.39
C ALA A 293 5.95 -2.26 -12.36
N VAL A 294 6.28 -1.38 -13.31
CA VAL A 294 7.54 -0.62 -13.33
C VAL A 294 7.58 0.36 -12.16
N VAL A 295 6.49 1.07 -11.91
CA VAL A 295 6.39 1.97 -10.75
C VAL A 295 6.55 1.18 -9.45
N ARG A 296 5.88 0.05 -9.30
CA ARG A 296 6.03 -0.83 -8.14
C ARG A 296 7.47 -1.33 -7.99
N MET A 297 8.08 -1.83 -9.08
CA MET A 297 9.45 -2.31 -9.12
C MET A 297 10.43 -1.24 -8.63
N SER A 298 10.29 0.02 -9.09
CA SER A 298 11.16 1.12 -8.70
C SER A 298 11.13 1.41 -7.20
N VAL A 299 9.99 1.17 -6.54
CA VAL A 299 9.82 1.41 -5.11
C VAL A 299 10.33 0.24 -4.28
N VAL A 300 9.88 -0.99 -4.58
CA VAL A 300 10.11 -2.15 -3.72
C VAL A 300 11.55 -2.66 -3.78
N THR A 301 12.29 -2.38 -4.84
CA THR A 301 13.70 -2.77 -4.98
C THR A 301 14.68 -1.91 -4.17
N THR A 302 14.18 -0.84 -3.55
CA THR A 302 14.96 -0.05 -2.57
C THR A 302 14.57 -0.49 -1.16
N HIS A 303 15.58 -0.71 -0.30
CA HIS A 303 15.31 -1.09 1.10
C HIS A 303 14.40 -0.06 1.77
N TYR A 304 13.39 -0.53 2.53
CA TYR A 304 12.37 0.35 3.11
C TYR A 304 12.95 1.44 4.03
N ARG A 305 14.06 1.20 4.72
CA ARG A 305 14.76 2.17 5.59
C ARG A 305 15.73 3.10 4.85
N THR A 306 15.94 2.91 3.55
CA THR A 306 16.81 3.79 2.73
C THR A 306 15.95 4.83 2.02
N ASN A 307 16.39 6.09 1.95
CA ASN A 307 15.68 7.09 1.16
C ASN A 307 15.59 6.65 -0.31
N LEU A 308 14.39 6.80 -0.88
CA LEU A 308 14.14 6.49 -2.28
C LEU A 308 14.26 7.77 -3.10
N GLU A 309 15.31 7.87 -3.89
CA GLU A 309 15.44 8.96 -4.85
C GLU A 309 14.60 8.68 -6.09
N TYR A 310 13.58 9.51 -6.32
CA TYR A 310 12.75 9.43 -7.51
C TYR A 310 13.39 10.20 -8.66
N SER A 311 13.52 9.54 -9.79
CA SER A 311 13.94 10.14 -11.06
C SER A 311 13.38 9.33 -12.23
N GLU A 312 13.32 9.93 -13.42
CA GLU A 312 12.98 9.17 -14.63
C GLU A 312 13.98 8.05 -14.91
N ASP A 313 15.25 8.25 -14.56
CA ASP A 313 16.29 7.23 -14.75
C ASP A 313 16.09 6.04 -13.81
N SER A 314 15.61 6.25 -12.59
CA SER A 314 15.25 5.14 -11.68
C SER A 314 14.09 4.32 -12.24
N LEU A 315 13.09 4.96 -12.86
CA LEU A 315 11.99 4.26 -13.52
C LEU A 315 12.44 3.52 -14.79
N LYS A 316 13.32 4.12 -15.60
CA LYS A 316 13.92 3.43 -16.76
C LYS A 316 14.71 2.18 -16.34
N GLN A 317 15.48 2.26 -15.26
CA GLN A 317 16.18 1.09 -14.71
C GLN A 317 15.21 0.01 -14.22
N ALA A 318 14.13 0.41 -13.53
CA ALA A 318 13.07 -0.51 -13.11
C ALA A 318 12.37 -1.16 -14.32
N ALA A 319 12.11 -0.40 -15.39
CA ALA A 319 11.54 -0.93 -16.64
C ALA A 319 12.44 -1.97 -17.29
N LEU A 320 13.75 -1.71 -17.38
CA LEU A 320 14.72 -2.67 -17.90
C LEU A 320 14.78 -3.95 -17.06
N LEU A 321 14.68 -3.81 -15.73
CA LEU A 321 14.66 -4.97 -14.83
C LEU A 321 13.36 -5.77 -14.99
N TRP A 322 12.22 -5.10 -15.05
CA TRP A 322 10.91 -5.70 -15.30
C TRP A 322 10.87 -6.45 -16.62
N ASP A 323 11.27 -5.79 -17.72
CA ASP A 323 11.33 -6.42 -19.05
C ASP A 323 12.25 -7.65 -19.07
N LYS A 324 13.38 -7.61 -18.38
CA LYS A 324 14.31 -8.73 -18.30
C LYS A 324 13.70 -9.99 -17.67
N PHE A 325 12.86 -9.85 -16.65
CA PHE A 325 12.15 -10.96 -16.01
C PHE A 325 10.98 -11.44 -16.86
N THR A 326 10.13 -10.50 -17.31
CA THR A 326 8.92 -10.83 -18.06
C THR A 326 9.23 -11.45 -19.42
N SER A 327 10.24 -10.95 -20.15
CA SER A 327 10.68 -11.52 -21.42
C SER A 327 11.08 -13.00 -21.31
N PHE A 328 11.74 -13.40 -20.21
CA PHE A 328 12.05 -14.81 -19.97
C PHE A 328 10.78 -15.61 -19.67
N LEU A 329 9.94 -15.11 -18.76
CA LEU A 329 8.71 -15.80 -18.34
C LEU A 329 7.73 -16.02 -19.51
N LEU A 330 7.68 -15.09 -20.46
CA LEU A 330 6.86 -15.19 -21.67
C LEU A 330 7.42 -16.22 -22.68
N GLN A 331 8.72 -16.46 -22.68
CA GLN A 331 9.35 -17.43 -23.60
C GLN A 331 9.22 -18.90 -23.12
N VAL A 332 9.03 -19.12 -21.82
CA VAL A 332 8.91 -20.45 -21.26
C VAL A 332 7.50 -21.00 -21.50
N PRO A 333 7.35 -22.13 -22.21
CA PRO A 333 6.04 -22.76 -22.41
C PRO A 333 5.41 -23.08 -21.05
N ARG A 334 4.17 -22.67 -20.82
CA ARG A 334 3.45 -23.09 -19.61
C ARG A 334 3.28 -24.61 -19.64
N SER A 335 3.62 -25.28 -18.55
CA SER A 335 3.09 -26.61 -18.32
C SER A 335 1.58 -26.44 -18.16
N VAL A 336 0.80 -26.79 -19.18
CA VAL A 336 -0.65 -26.95 -19.01
C VAL A 336 -0.80 -28.11 -18.03
N PRO A 337 -1.33 -27.92 -16.82
CA PRO A 337 -1.68 -29.07 -16.00
C PRO A 337 -2.65 -29.90 -16.84
N ALA A 338 -2.35 -31.19 -17.01
CA ALA A 338 -3.27 -32.11 -17.64
C ALA A 338 -4.65 -31.89 -17.00
N GLU A 339 -5.71 -31.84 -17.82
CA GLU A 339 -7.11 -31.58 -17.48
C GLU A 339 -7.63 -32.34 -16.24
N THR A 340 -7.12 -32.03 -15.10
CA THR A 340 -7.84 -32.18 -13.86
C THR A 340 -8.32 -30.75 -13.56
N ALA A 341 -9.60 -30.50 -13.82
CA ALA A 341 -10.28 -29.32 -13.34
C ALA A 341 -9.85 -29.15 -11.88
N ALA A 342 -8.93 -28.20 -11.64
CA ALA A 342 -8.53 -27.91 -10.27
C ALA A 342 -9.83 -27.64 -9.51
N PRO A 343 -10.08 -28.32 -8.38
CA PRO A 343 -11.33 -28.14 -7.67
C PRO A 343 -11.51 -26.64 -7.45
N GLU A 344 -12.70 -26.10 -7.79
CA GLU A 344 -13.03 -24.67 -7.59
C GLU A 344 -12.59 -24.28 -6.18
N VAL A 345 -11.52 -23.49 -6.11
CA VAL A 345 -11.01 -23.03 -4.82
C VAL A 345 -11.86 -21.84 -4.42
N ARG A 346 -12.66 -22.04 -3.38
CA ARG A 346 -13.52 -21.01 -2.81
C ARG A 346 -12.84 -20.38 -1.59
N ASN A 347 -13.03 -19.08 -1.43
CA ASN A 347 -12.65 -18.38 -0.21
C ASN A 347 -13.55 -18.80 0.97
N VAL A 348 -13.29 -18.27 2.16
CA VAL A 348 -14.08 -18.57 3.38
C VAL A 348 -15.56 -18.14 3.28
N TYR A 349 -15.91 -17.30 2.31
CA TYR A 349 -17.27 -16.85 2.03
C TYR A 349 -17.95 -17.64 0.91
N GLY A 350 -17.26 -18.63 0.33
CA GLY A 350 -17.80 -19.49 -0.72
C GLY A 350 -17.59 -18.96 -2.14
N ASP A 351 -16.93 -17.82 -2.34
CA ASP A 351 -16.67 -17.26 -3.67
C ASP A 351 -15.54 -17.98 -4.36
N VAL A 352 -15.66 -18.20 -5.68
CA VAL A 352 -14.59 -18.71 -6.51
C VAL A 352 -13.54 -17.61 -6.66
N ASN A 353 -12.33 -17.87 -6.18
CA ASN A 353 -11.20 -16.96 -6.36
C ASN A 353 -10.18 -17.59 -7.33
N PRO A 354 -10.13 -17.14 -8.60
CA PRO A 354 -9.20 -17.68 -9.59
C PRO A 354 -7.72 -17.49 -9.21
N ASP A 355 -7.41 -16.51 -8.36
CA ASP A 355 -6.05 -16.27 -7.88
C ASP A 355 -5.61 -17.30 -6.82
N LEU A 356 -6.53 -17.93 -6.10
CA LEU A 356 -6.17 -18.94 -5.09
C LEU A 356 -5.43 -20.16 -5.68
N ALA A 357 -5.72 -20.55 -6.91
CA ALA A 357 -5.00 -21.63 -7.57
C ALA A 357 -3.54 -21.24 -7.84
N ARG A 358 -3.32 -20.03 -8.36
CA ARG A 358 -1.99 -19.43 -8.56
C ARG A 358 -1.23 -19.29 -7.23
N GLN A 359 -1.88 -18.76 -6.21
CA GLN A 359 -1.27 -18.60 -4.89
C GLN A 359 -0.84 -19.94 -4.29
N ARG A 360 -1.65 -21.00 -4.43
CA ARG A 360 -1.29 -22.34 -3.97
C ARG A 360 -0.12 -22.94 -4.77
N GLU A 361 -0.13 -22.77 -6.09
CA GLU A 361 0.98 -23.18 -6.96
C GLU A 361 2.28 -22.55 -6.48
N LEU A 362 2.31 -21.22 -6.34
CA LEU A 362 3.49 -20.47 -5.94
C LEU A 362 3.89 -20.75 -4.47
N ALA A 363 2.93 -20.96 -3.58
CA ALA A 363 3.20 -21.30 -2.18
C ALA A 363 3.90 -22.63 -2.00
N ALA A 364 3.68 -23.58 -2.90
CA ALA A 364 4.33 -24.90 -2.88
C ALA A 364 5.79 -24.89 -3.38
N VAL A 365 6.22 -23.79 -4.02
CA VAL A 365 7.59 -23.67 -4.57
C VAL A 365 8.59 -23.42 -3.46
N GLU A 366 9.66 -24.18 -3.39
CA GLU A 366 10.77 -23.91 -2.48
C GLU A 366 11.57 -22.71 -2.98
N LEU A 367 11.72 -21.70 -2.11
CA LEU A 367 12.49 -20.50 -2.43
C LEU A 367 13.98 -20.71 -2.15
N PRO A 368 14.89 -20.08 -2.92
CA PRO A 368 16.32 -20.16 -2.66
C PRO A 368 16.68 -19.67 -1.25
N ASP A 369 17.60 -20.37 -0.58
CA ASP A 369 18.01 -20.06 0.80
C ASP A 369 18.51 -18.62 0.98
N ASP A 370 19.26 -18.11 0.02
CA ASP A 370 19.78 -16.75 0.05
C ASP A 370 18.68 -15.69 -0.17
N PHE A 371 17.62 -16.01 -0.93
CA PHE A 371 16.43 -15.16 -1.02
C PHE A 371 15.71 -15.11 0.32
N VAL A 372 15.49 -16.29 0.94
CA VAL A 372 14.85 -16.39 2.26
C VAL A 372 15.67 -15.68 3.32
N ALA A 373 16.98 -15.88 3.34
CA ALA A 373 17.88 -15.24 4.29
C ALA A 373 17.85 -13.71 4.18
N ALA A 374 17.81 -13.18 2.95
CA ALA A 374 17.74 -11.74 2.72
C ALA A 374 16.41 -11.14 3.22
N LEU A 375 15.27 -11.79 2.95
CA LEU A 375 13.97 -11.30 3.40
C LEU A 375 13.74 -11.50 4.90
N ASP A 376 14.36 -12.52 5.48
CA ASP A 376 14.35 -12.75 6.92
C ASP A 376 15.29 -11.78 7.68
N ASP A 377 16.17 -11.07 6.99
CA ASP A 377 17.04 -10.04 7.54
C ASP A 377 16.48 -8.64 7.21
N ASP A 378 15.50 -8.23 7.99
CA ASP A 378 14.89 -6.89 7.94
C ASP A 378 14.32 -6.51 6.56
N LEU A 379 13.68 -7.46 5.87
CA LEU A 379 13.10 -7.26 4.53
C LEU A 379 14.13 -6.71 3.52
N ASN A 380 15.33 -7.23 3.51
CA ASN A 380 16.39 -6.79 2.61
C ASN A 380 16.12 -7.19 1.15
N VAL A 381 15.14 -6.52 0.52
CA VAL A 381 14.77 -6.77 -0.88
C VAL A 381 15.97 -6.58 -1.83
N PRO A 382 16.79 -5.51 -1.70
CA PRO A 382 18.01 -5.41 -2.52
C PRO A 382 18.92 -6.65 -2.40
N GLY A 383 19.08 -7.20 -1.20
CA GLY A 383 19.85 -8.41 -0.94
C GLY A 383 19.25 -9.68 -1.55
N ALA A 384 17.94 -9.68 -1.81
CA ALA A 384 17.23 -10.79 -2.45
C ALA A 384 17.35 -10.78 -4.00
N LEU A 385 17.62 -9.65 -4.64
CA LEU A 385 17.69 -9.53 -6.11
C LEU A 385 18.73 -10.46 -6.76
N PRO A 386 19.92 -10.71 -6.18
CA PRO A 386 20.86 -11.68 -6.75
C PRO A 386 20.28 -13.08 -6.97
N ALA A 387 19.38 -13.54 -6.08
CA ALA A 387 18.71 -14.84 -6.26
C ALA A 387 17.83 -14.84 -7.53
N LEU A 388 17.02 -13.78 -7.74
CA LEU A 388 16.22 -13.64 -8.97
C LEU A 388 17.08 -13.64 -10.23
N HIS A 389 18.21 -12.92 -10.21
CA HIS A 389 19.12 -12.86 -11.34
C HIS A 389 19.78 -14.22 -11.64
N ARG A 390 20.13 -14.98 -10.62
CA ARG A 390 20.72 -16.32 -10.76
C ARG A 390 19.69 -17.28 -11.34
N THR A 391 18.48 -17.36 -10.79
CA THR A 391 17.37 -18.16 -11.29
C THR A 391 17.07 -17.83 -12.75
N LEU A 392 16.97 -16.54 -13.10
CA LEU A 392 16.81 -16.10 -14.48
C LEU A 392 17.93 -16.59 -15.39
N LYS A 393 19.20 -16.50 -14.95
CA LYS A 393 20.35 -16.94 -15.74
C LYS A 393 20.29 -18.45 -15.99
N THR A 394 20.00 -19.25 -14.96
CA THR A 394 19.86 -20.70 -15.07
C THR A 394 18.70 -21.07 -15.99
N GLY A 395 17.56 -20.44 -15.83
CA GLY A 395 16.37 -20.68 -16.65
C GLY A 395 16.61 -20.35 -18.14
N LYS A 396 17.28 -19.23 -18.45
CA LYS A 396 17.68 -18.91 -19.83
C LYS A 396 18.66 -19.92 -20.41
N ALA A 397 19.60 -20.43 -19.61
CA ALA A 397 20.51 -21.46 -20.07
C ALA A 397 19.79 -22.78 -20.37
N ALA A 398 18.86 -23.20 -19.52
CA ALA A 398 17.99 -24.37 -19.74
C ALA A 398 17.17 -24.23 -21.03
N LEU A 399 16.51 -23.05 -21.20
CA LEU A 399 15.72 -22.77 -22.40
C LEU A 399 16.58 -22.85 -23.68
N ASN A 400 17.77 -22.26 -23.68
CA ASN A 400 18.69 -22.26 -24.82
C ASN A 400 19.26 -23.67 -25.14
N SER A 401 19.37 -24.55 -24.15
CA SER A 401 19.80 -25.93 -24.35
C SER A 401 18.66 -26.89 -24.74
N GLY A 402 17.42 -26.41 -24.80
CA GLY A 402 16.23 -27.22 -25.06
C GLY A 402 15.72 -28.00 -23.84
N ASP A 403 16.26 -27.74 -22.65
CA ASP A 403 15.75 -28.31 -21.39
C ASP A 403 14.49 -27.54 -20.94
N THR A 404 13.35 -27.89 -21.54
CA THR A 404 12.07 -27.28 -21.25
C THR A 404 11.66 -27.49 -19.80
N THR A 405 11.91 -28.64 -19.22
CA THR A 405 11.55 -28.95 -17.82
C THR A 405 12.34 -28.08 -16.85
N GLY A 406 13.65 -28.00 -17.02
CA GLY A 406 14.50 -27.11 -16.23
C GLY A 406 14.09 -25.62 -16.38
N ALA A 407 13.81 -25.18 -17.61
CA ALA A 407 13.33 -23.81 -17.83
C ALA A 407 11.99 -23.52 -17.11
N GLN A 408 11.05 -24.46 -17.11
CA GLN A 408 9.78 -24.36 -16.41
C GLN A 408 9.94 -24.30 -14.88
N GLN A 409 10.85 -25.09 -14.31
CA GLN A 409 11.16 -25.07 -12.88
C GLN A 409 11.71 -23.71 -12.45
N GLU A 410 12.70 -23.19 -13.18
CA GLU A 410 13.30 -21.88 -12.91
C GLU A 410 12.30 -20.74 -13.12
N ALA A 411 11.42 -20.83 -14.12
CA ALA A 411 10.36 -19.86 -14.33
C ALA A 411 9.37 -19.84 -13.17
N LEU A 412 8.96 -20.99 -12.67
CA LEU A 412 8.06 -21.11 -11.54
C LEU A 412 8.71 -20.56 -10.24
N GLN A 413 10.00 -20.85 -10.02
CA GLN A 413 10.74 -20.32 -8.88
C GLN A 413 10.90 -18.79 -8.98
N LEU A 414 11.19 -18.24 -10.16
CA LEU A 414 11.27 -16.81 -10.39
C LEU A 414 9.93 -16.12 -10.11
N ARG A 415 8.82 -16.71 -10.59
CA ARG A 415 7.47 -16.20 -10.30
C ARG A 415 7.16 -16.19 -8.81
N ALA A 416 7.52 -17.26 -8.09
CA ALA A 416 7.30 -17.34 -6.64
C ALA A 416 8.09 -16.28 -5.86
N MET A 417 9.30 -15.94 -6.29
CA MET A 417 10.07 -14.81 -5.72
C MET A 417 9.46 -13.45 -6.08
N LEU A 418 9.04 -13.25 -7.34
CA LEU A 418 8.40 -12.02 -7.78
C LEU A 418 7.04 -11.79 -7.09
N ASP A 419 6.29 -12.85 -6.80
CA ASP A 419 5.00 -12.77 -6.08
C ASP A 419 5.15 -12.19 -4.67
N VAL A 420 6.25 -12.49 -3.98
CA VAL A 420 6.58 -11.87 -2.68
C VAL A 420 6.71 -10.34 -2.81
N PHE A 421 7.17 -9.85 -3.95
CA PHE A 421 7.24 -8.42 -4.26
C PHE A 421 5.96 -7.88 -4.90
N GLY A 422 4.92 -8.71 -5.08
CA GLY A 422 3.70 -8.38 -5.79
C GLY A 422 3.92 -8.12 -7.29
N LEU A 423 4.93 -8.75 -7.86
CA LEU A 423 5.43 -8.55 -9.23
C LEU A 423 5.36 -9.83 -10.08
N ASP A 424 4.56 -10.83 -9.70
CA ASP A 424 4.30 -11.95 -10.61
C ASP A 424 3.51 -11.45 -11.82
N PRO A 425 4.05 -11.48 -13.06
CA PRO A 425 3.34 -10.97 -14.24
C PRO A 425 2.07 -11.76 -14.59
N HIS A 426 1.88 -12.92 -13.98
CA HIS A 426 0.67 -13.73 -14.14
C HIS A 426 -0.39 -13.46 -13.06
N ASP A 427 -0.17 -12.47 -12.20
CA ASP A 427 -1.18 -12.04 -11.23
C ASP A 427 -2.35 -11.37 -11.95
N PRO A 428 -3.60 -11.87 -11.79
CA PRO A 428 -4.78 -11.28 -12.41
C PRO A 428 -4.99 -9.80 -12.09
N ALA A 429 -4.45 -9.32 -10.97
CA ALA A 429 -4.53 -7.91 -10.59
C ALA A 429 -3.86 -6.98 -11.61
N TRP A 430 -2.80 -7.41 -12.29
CA TRP A 430 -2.19 -6.63 -13.37
C TRP A 430 -3.06 -6.54 -14.61
N VAL A 431 -3.85 -7.57 -14.91
CA VAL A 431 -4.77 -7.60 -16.04
C VAL A 431 -5.98 -6.70 -15.78
N ALA A 432 -6.51 -6.72 -14.56
CA ALA A 432 -7.66 -5.89 -14.15
C ALA A 432 -7.32 -4.38 -14.11
N SER A 433 -6.08 -4.01 -13.77
CA SER A 433 -5.67 -2.60 -13.69
C SER A 433 -5.63 -1.91 -15.05
N VAL A 434 -5.31 -2.64 -16.12
CA VAL A 434 -5.28 -2.11 -17.48
C VAL A 434 -6.70 -1.79 -17.99
N SER A 435 -7.69 -2.65 -17.70
CA SER A 435 -9.07 -2.42 -18.12
C SER A 435 -9.78 -1.33 -17.32
N ALA A 436 -9.38 -1.07 -16.07
CA ALA A 436 -9.96 -0.02 -15.23
C ALA A 436 -9.45 1.41 -15.58
N ALA A 437 -8.31 1.52 -16.27
CA ALA A 437 -7.75 2.82 -16.68
C ALA A 437 -8.49 3.45 -17.87
N GLU A 438 -9.30 2.67 -18.62
CA GLU A 438 -9.95 3.12 -19.85
C GLU A 438 -11.32 3.81 -19.65
N THR A 439 -11.89 3.88 -18.45
CA THR A 439 -13.21 4.50 -18.28
C THR A 439 -13.35 5.34 -17.00
N PRO A 440 -13.22 6.66 -17.06
CA PRO A 440 -13.70 7.53 -15.98
C PRO A 440 -15.24 7.53 -15.96
N GLY A 441 -15.85 6.86 -14.99
CA GLY A 441 -17.24 7.15 -14.62
C GLY A 441 -18.34 6.15 -14.95
N THR A 442 -18.07 4.92 -15.38
CA THR A 442 -19.10 3.88 -15.48
C THR A 442 -18.77 2.67 -14.63
N ALA A 443 -19.71 2.30 -13.74
CA ALA A 443 -19.66 1.02 -13.02
C ALA A 443 -19.70 -0.13 -14.07
N PRO A 444 -18.96 -1.25 -13.85
CA PRO A 444 -18.98 -2.36 -14.79
C PRO A 444 -20.41 -2.89 -14.93
N ASN A 445 -20.86 -3.01 -16.16
CA ASN A 445 -22.18 -3.57 -16.48
C ASN A 445 -22.13 -5.09 -16.24
N PRO A 446 -22.95 -5.69 -15.38
CA PRO A 446 -22.89 -7.10 -15.01
C PRO A 446 -23.24 -8.08 -16.15
N THR A 447 -23.37 -7.62 -17.39
CA THR A 447 -23.76 -8.42 -18.58
C THR A 447 -22.63 -8.66 -19.57
N GLU A 448 -21.37 -8.20 -19.32
CA GLU A 448 -20.25 -8.48 -20.22
C GLU A 448 -19.74 -9.93 -20.07
N THR A 449 -19.69 -10.63 -21.20
CA THR A 449 -19.21 -12.01 -21.25
C THR A 449 -17.66 -12.05 -21.34
N PRO A 450 -16.98 -13.14 -20.91
CA PRO A 450 -15.52 -13.29 -21.03
C PRO A 450 -14.97 -13.11 -22.46
N ASN A 451 -15.82 -13.24 -23.47
CA ASN A 451 -15.47 -13.07 -24.87
C ASN A 451 -15.24 -11.61 -25.26
N ASP A 452 -15.88 -10.66 -24.57
CA ASP A 452 -15.77 -9.22 -24.88
C ASP A 452 -14.41 -8.67 -24.42
N SER A 453 -13.89 -9.16 -23.30
CA SER A 453 -12.57 -8.79 -22.76
C SER A 453 -11.43 -9.30 -23.66
N LEU A 454 -11.54 -10.51 -24.23
CA LEU A 454 -10.54 -11.03 -25.16
C LEU A 454 -10.56 -10.23 -26.48
N THR A 455 -11.73 -9.86 -26.95
CA THR A 455 -11.91 -9.04 -28.16
C THR A 455 -11.27 -7.67 -27.98
N ALA A 456 -11.46 -7.01 -26.84
CA ALA A 456 -10.85 -5.73 -26.52
C ALA A 456 -9.31 -5.82 -26.48
N LEU A 457 -8.76 -6.86 -25.84
CA LEU A 457 -7.31 -7.09 -25.78
C LEU A 457 -6.70 -7.31 -27.17
N VAL A 458 -7.33 -8.15 -28.00
CA VAL A 458 -6.89 -8.39 -29.37
C VAL A 458 -6.90 -7.11 -30.18
N THR A 459 -7.94 -6.29 -30.04
CA THR A 459 -8.05 -4.99 -30.73
C THR A 459 -6.92 -4.05 -30.33
N ALA A 460 -6.62 -3.93 -29.02
CA ALA A 460 -5.53 -3.09 -28.52
C ALA A 460 -4.15 -3.55 -29.04
N LEU A 461 -3.90 -4.85 -29.09
CA LEU A 461 -2.66 -5.41 -29.64
C LEU A 461 -2.53 -5.19 -31.15
N LEU A 462 -3.61 -5.28 -31.92
CA LEU A 462 -3.62 -4.98 -33.34
C LEU A 462 -3.35 -3.48 -33.60
N GLN A 463 -3.89 -2.60 -32.76
CA GLN A 463 -3.59 -1.16 -32.81
C GLN A 463 -2.11 -0.89 -32.55
N GLN A 464 -1.54 -1.43 -31.48
CA GLN A 464 -0.11 -1.26 -31.16
C GLN A 464 0.80 -1.79 -32.28
N ARG A 465 0.41 -2.89 -32.93
CA ARG A 465 1.13 -3.38 -34.11
C ARG A 465 1.07 -2.40 -35.26
N GLY A 466 -0.08 -1.76 -35.50
CA GLY A 466 -0.26 -0.71 -36.50
C GLY A 466 0.64 0.49 -36.25
N GLU A 467 0.71 0.94 -34.98
CA GLU A 467 1.58 2.04 -34.56
C GLU A 467 3.07 1.69 -34.70
N ALA A 468 3.49 0.50 -34.34
CA ALA A 468 4.85 0.01 -34.50
C ALA A 468 5.25 -0.02 -36.02
N LYS A 469 4.35 -0.50 -36.91
CA LYS A 469 4.55 -0.43 -38.37
C LYS A 469 4.70 1.01 -38.89
N ALA A 470 3.86 1.92 -38.40
CA ALA A 470 3.92 3.33 -38.77
C ALA A 470 5.24 3.99 -38.35
N GLN A 471 5.79 3.60 -37.23
CA GLN A 471 7.09 4.02 -36.68
C GLN A 471 8.28 3.27 -37.29
N ARG A 472 8.04 2.31 -38.18
CA ARG A 472 9.04 1.39 -38.77
C ARG A 472 9.77 0.52 -37.77
N ASP A 473 9.17 0.28 -36.61
CA ASP A 473 9.64 -0.68 -35.62
C ASP A 473 9.13 -2.09 -35.95
N TRP A 474 9.80 -2.68 -36.93
CA TRP A 474 9.42 -4.00 -37.47
C TRP A 474 9.59 -5.11 -36.41
N GLY A 475 10.58 -4.99 -35.51
CA GLY A 475 10.80 -5.95 -34.42
C GLY A 475 9.62 -6.03 -33.48
N ARG A 476 9.09 -4.88 -33.04
CA ARG A 476 7.90 -4.81 -32.20
C ARG A 476 6.63 -5.27 -32.90
N ALA A 477 6.48 -4.89 -34.17
CA ALA A 477 5.32 -5.31 -34.97
C ALA A 477 5.27 -6.83 -35.17
N ASP A 478 6.41 -7.46 -35.40
CA ASP A 478 6.54 -8.91 -35.56
C ASP A 478 6.33 -9.65 -34.23
N ALA A 479 6.87 -9.15 -33.12
CA ALA A 479 6.64 -9.73 -31.79
C ALA A 479 5.15 -9.75 -31.40
N ILE A 480 4.42 -8.67 -31.69
CA ILE A 480 2.97 -8.62 -31.44
C ILE A 480 2.21 -9.60 -32.36
N ARG A 481 2.60 -9.70 -33.64
CA ARG A 481 2.01 -10.67 -34.56
C ARG A 481 2.21 -12.10 -34.05
N ASP A 482 3.43 -12.44 -33.69
CA ASP A 482 3.80 -13.78 -33.23
C ASP A 482 3.09 -14.16 -31.92
N LEU A 483 2.92 -13.18 -31.01
CA LEU A 483 2.12 -13.33 -29.79
C LEU A 483 0.66 -13.70 -30.12
N LEU A 484 0.03 -12.91 -30.99
CA LEU A 484 -1.37 -13.15 -31.40
C LEU A 484 -1.54 -14.46 -32.13
N GLN A 485 -0.62 -14.80 -33.05
CA GLN A 485 -0.66 -16.07 -33.81
C GLN A 485 -0.48 -17.30 -32.90
N THR A 486 0.33 -17.18 -31.86
CA THR A 486 0.61 -18.30 -30.94
C THR A 486 -0.53 -18.56 -29.96
N HIS A 487 -1.22 -17.49 -29.52
CA HIS A 487 -2.13 -17.58 -28.38
C HIS A 487 -3.60 -17.32 -28.69
N VAL A 488 -3.91 -16.74 -29.84
CA VAL A 488 -5.28 -16.34 -30.20
C VAL A 488 -5.69 -16.93 -31.56
N ALA A 489 -5.16 -16.40 -32.66
CA ALA A 489 -5.46 -16.82 -34.03
C ALA A 489 -4.44 -16.21 -35.00
N PRO A 490 -4.34 -16.73 -36.24
CA PRO A 490 -3.51 -16.12 -37.28
C PRO A 490 -3.82 -14.65 -37.51
N VAL A 491 -2.78 -13.83 -37.63
CA VAL A 491 -2.90 -12.41 -37.95
C VAL A 491 -2.71 -12.21 -39.46
N VAL A 492 -3.73 -11.67 -40.10
CA VAL A 492 -3.75 -11.48 -41.55
C VAL A 492 -3.95 -10.00 -41.90
N ASP A 493 -3.05 -9.43 -42.70
CA ASP A 493 -3.22 -8.09 -43.24
C ASP A 493 -4.18 -8.17 -44.45
N THR A 494 -5.27 -7.41 -44.43
CA THR A 494 -6.29 -7.38 -45.47
C THR A 494 -6.48 -5.97 -46.02
N PRO A 495 -7.11 -5.78 -47.19
CA PRO A 495 -7.41 -4.44 -47.69
C PRO A 495 -8.34 -3.61 -46.78
N ALA A 496 -9.09 -4.27 -45.88
CA ALA A 496 -10.01 -3.63 -44.93
C ALA A 496 -9.35 -3.39 -43.56
N GLY A 497 -8.08 -3.75 -43.40
CA GLY A 497 -7.33 -3.64 -42.11
C GLY A 497 -6.67 -4.95 -41.71
N VAL A 498 -6.25 -5.05 -40.44
CA VAL A 498 -5.62 -6.23 -39.88
C VAL A 498 -6.65 -7.10 -39.15
N GLN A 499 -6.66 -8.40 -39.43
CA GLN A 499 -7.60 -9.34 -38.85
C GLN A 499 -6.86 -10.38 -37.98
N CYS A 500 -7.43 -10.68 -36.80
CA CYS A 500 -7.01 -11.79 -35.91
C CYS A 500 -8.26 -12.50 -35.39
N GLY A 501 -8.51 -13.73 -35.82
CA GLY A 501 -9.74 -14.45 -35.51
C GLY A 501 -10.98 -13.69 -36.03
N SER A 502 -11.93 -13.42 -35.15
CA SER A 502 -13.15 -12.64 -35.46
C SER A 502 -12.97 -11.12 -35.32
N VAL A 503 -11.80 -10.65 -34.86
CA VAL A 503 -11.52 -9.22 -34.64
C VAL A 503 -10.86 -8.62 -35.86
N THR A 504 -11.39 -7.48 -36.36
CA THR A 504 -10.81 -6.70 -37.44
C THR A 504 -10.51 -5.28 -36.96
N PHE A 505 -9.28 -4.83 -37.15
CA PHE A 505 -8.83 -3.47 -36.88
C PHE A 505 -8.53 -2.74 -38.23
N SER A 506 -9.22 -1.64 -38.47
CA SER A 506 -9.12 -0.86 -39.71
C SER A 506 -8.10 0.29 -39.60
#